data_1ddf7593ea3f25198a92171ea03471b6
#
_entry.id   1ddf7593ea3f25198a92171ea03471b6
#
_cell.length_a   1.000
_cell.length_b   1.000
_cell.length_c   1.000
_cell.angle_alpha   90.00
_cell.angle_beta   90.00
_cell.angle_gamma   90.00
#
_symmetry.space_group_name_H-M   'P 1'
#
loop_
_entity.id
_entity.type
_entity.pdbx_description
1 polymer ?
#
loop_
_entity_poly.entity_id
_entity_poly.type
_entity_poly.pdbx_seq_one_letter_code
_entity_poly.pdbx_strand_id
1 'polypeptide(L)'
;MNTPIYNKLRELESEKRIPFHMPGHKRADFGAFFGVEKMDITEITDYDNLHEPEGIIRESMNLVRDIFKSKESWYLVGGSTLGILVSISSVCRQGDKILIARNCHKAV
;
A
#
# COMPACT_ATOMS: atom_id res chain seq x y z
N MET A 1 -14.20 -10.15 -8.00
CA MET A 1 -12.76 -9.88 -7.85
C MET A 1 -12.44 -9.96 -6.37
N ASN A 2 -11.40 -10.69 -5.96
CA ASN A 2 -11.00 -10.71 -4.55
C ASN A 2 -10.28 -9.40 -4.19
N THR A 3 -10.64 -8.79 -3.05
CA THR A 3 -10.06 -7.54 -2.56
C THR A 3 -9.69 -7.72 -1.08
N PRO A 4 -8.59 -8.44 -0.76
CA PRO A 4 -8.30 -8.92 0.59
C PRO A 4 -8.29 -7.81 1.64
N ILE A 5 -7.57 -6.72 1.38
CA ILE A 5 -7.47 -5.57 2.28
C ILE A 5 -8.85 -4.94 2.51
N TYR A 6 -9.56 -4.61 1.43
CA TYR A 6 -10.88 -3.99 1.54
C TYR A 6 -11.88 -4.86 2.29
N ASN A 7 -11.93 -6.15 1.97
CA ASN A 7 -12.83 -7.09 2.63
C ASN A 7 -12.55 -7.16 4.13
N LYS A 8 -11.27 -7.23 4.51
CA LYS A 8 -10.86 -7.29 5.92
C LYS A 8 -11.18 -5.99 6.67
N LEU A 9 -11.01 -4.83 6.04
CA LEU A 9 -11.39 -3.54 6.63
C LEU A 9 -12.92 -3.40 6.78
N ARG A 10 -13.69 -3.97 5.87
CA ARG A 10 -15.16 -4.02 6.00
C ARG A 10 -15.60 -4.94 7.15
N GLU A 11 -14.91 -6.05 7.39
CA GLU A 11 -15.15 -6.87 8.57
C GLU A 11 -14.93 -6.07 9.86
N LEU A 12 -13.82 -5.31 9.93
CA LEU A 12 -13.51 -4.45 11.07
C LEU A 12 -14.61 -3.43 11.38
N GLU A 13 -15.25 -2.87 10.35
CA GLU A 13 -16.37 -1.94 10.54
C GLU A 13 -17.53 -2.59 11.31
N SER A 14 -17.76 -3.89 11.08
CA SER A 14 -18.82 -4.65 11.77
C SER A 14 -18.43 -5.13 13.18
N GLU A 15 -17.14 -5.14 13.49
CA GLU A 15 -16.63 -5.56 14.79
C GLU A 15 -16.88 -4.49 15.86
N LYS A 16 -17.34 -4.92 17.03
CA LYS A 16 -17.54 -4.04 18.20
C LYS A 16 -16.26 -3.80 19.00
N ARG A 17 -15.08 -3.92 18.37
CA ARG A 17 -13.80 -3.67 19.04
C ARG A 17 -13.65 -2.18 19.35
N ILE A 18 -13.29 -1.85 20.57
CA ILE A 18 -12.99 -0.46 20.97
C ILE A 18 -11.59 -0.11 20.46
N PRO A 19 -11.44 0.95 19.64
CA PRO A 19 -10.15 1.28 19.02
C PRO A 19 -9.25 2.09 19.95
N PHE A 20 -8.38 1.44 20.71
CA PHE A 20 -7.36 2.12 21.54
C PHE A 20 -6.08 2.47 20.78
N HIS A 21 -5.96 2.01 19.53
CA HIS A 21 -4.82 2.29 18.63
C HIS A 21 -4.97 3.64 17.90
N MET A 22 -3.90 4.07 17.23
CA MET A 22 -3.98 5.16 16.26
C MET A 22 -4.77 4.71 14.99
N PRO A 23 -5.42 5.60 14.27
CA PRO A 23 -5.43 7.07 14.43
C PRO A 23 -6.32 7.59 15.55
N GLY A 24 -6.10 8.88 15.91
CA GLY A 24 -6.74 9.53 17.05
C GLY A 24 -8.25 9.71 16.96
N HIS A 25 -8.84 9.71 15.76
CA HIS A 25 -10.29 9.80 15.56
C HIS A 25 -11.07 8.55 16.03
N LYS A 26 -10.35 7.46 16.34
CA LYS A 26 -10.95 6.24 16.92
C LYS A 26 -12.10 5.64 16.08
N ARG A 27 -12.02 5.75 14.76
CA ARG A 27 -13.06 5.32 13.82
C ARG A 27 -14.43 6.01 14.02
N ALA A 28 -14.43 7.17 14.68
CA ALA A 28 -15.65 7.95 14.83
C ALA A 28 -16.10 8.51 13.49
N ASP A 29 -17.40 8.48 13.25
CA ASP A 29 -17.99 9.04 12.04
C ASP A 29 -18.14 10.56 12.21
N PHE A 30 -17.28 11.32 11.54
CA PHE A 30 -17.36 12.78 11.51
C PHE A 30 -18.14 13.31 10.31
N GLY A 31 -18.63 12.41 9.43
CA GLY A 31 -19.33 12.80 8.20
C GLY A 31 -18.45 13.49 7.16
N ALA A 32 -17.14 13.64 7.42
CA ALA A 32 -16.23 14.42 6.57
C ALA A 32 -15.65 13.61 5.42
N PHE A 33 -15.48 12.30 5.57
CA PHE A 33 -14.77 11.43 4.62
C PHE A 33 -15.59 10.25 4.12
N PHE A 34 -16.91 10.38 4.07
CA PHE A 34 -17.83 9.35 3.56
C PHE A 34 -17.67 7.97 4.23
N GLY A 35 -17.28 7.95 5.51
CA GLY A 35 -17.13 6.74 6.32
C GLY A 35 -15.77 6.03 6.15
N VAL A 36 -14.82 6.58 5.41
CA VAL A 36 -13.46 6.02 5.26
C VAL A 36 -12.74 5.95 6.61
N GLU A 37 -13.02 6.89 7.51
CA GLU A 37 -12.49 6.91 8.88
C GLU A 37 -12.81 5.65 9.69
N LYS A 38 -13.86 4.93 9.33
CA LYS A 38 -14.22 3.65 9.97
C LYS A 38 -13.26 2.51 9.61
N MET A 39 -12.57 2.65 8.47
CA MET A 39 -11.61 1.69 7.94
C MET A 39 -10.15 2.13 8.15
N ASP A 40 -9.93 3.30 8.74
CA ASP A 40 -8.58 3.82 8.98
C ASP A 40 -7.98 3.22 10.27
N ILE A 41 -6.90 2.49 10.11
CA ILE A 41 -6.21 1.74 11.17
C ILE A 41 -4.70 1.82 11.01
N THR A 42 -3.98 1.43 12.04
CA THR A 42 -2.54 1.14 12.01
C THR A 42 -2.29 -0.38 12.00
N GLU A 43 -1.04 -0.81 12.17
CA GLU A 43 -0.67 -2.22 12.32
C GLU A 43 -1.23 -2.76 13.65
N ILE A 44 -2.36 -3.42 13.56
CA ILE A 44 -2.99 -4.12 14.69
C ILE A 44 -3.06 -5.61 14.39
N THR A 45 -3.20 -6.41 15.43
CA THR A 45 -3.34 -7.87 15.31
C THR A 45 -4.41 -8.22 14.26
N ASP A 46 -4.10 -9.15 13.39
CA ASP A 46 -4.91 -9.65 12.28
C ASP A 46 -4.99 -8.75 11.04
N TYR A 47 -4.33 -7.57 11.02
CA TYR A 47 -4.42 -6.61 9.90
C TYR A 47 -3.12 -6.39 9.13
N ASP A 48 -2.10 -7.23 9.40
CA ASP A 48 -0.84 -7.24 8.65
C ASP A 48 0.02 -5.97 8.83
N ASN A 49 1.25 -5.99 8.31
CA ASN A 49 2.21 -4.89 8.33
C ASN A 49 2.81 -4.70 6.94
N LEU A 50 2.76 -3.48 6.41
CA LEU A 50 3.24 -3.19 5.07
C LEU A 50 4.75 -3.43 4.89
N HIS A 51 5.54 -3.23 5.94
CA HIS A 51 7.01 -3.42 5.88
C HIS A 51 7.43 -4.89 6.01
N GLU A 52 6.54 -5.74 6.55
CA GLU A 52 6.74 -7.19 6.69
C GLU A 52 5.42 -7.92 6.40
N PRO A 53 4.93 -7.85 5.16
CA PRO A 53 3.61 -8.36 4.82
C PRO A 53 3.59 -9.88 4.78
N GLU A 54 2.77 -10.50 5.62
CA GLU A 54 2.57 -11.96 5.70
C GLU A 54 1.11 -12.37 5.48
N GLY A 55 0.16 -11.44 5.67
CA GLY A 55 -1.28 -11.67 5.61
C GLY A 55 -1.97 -11.01 4.41
N ILE A 56 -2.99 -10.19 4.70
CA ILE A 56 -3.87 -9.58 3.68
C ILE A 56 -3.14 -8.65 2.72
N ILE A 57 -2.07 -7.98 3.17
CA ILE A 57 -1.26 -7.12 2.31
C ILE A 57 -0.45 -7.99 1.35
N ARG A 58 0.16 -9.07 1.83
CA ARG A 58 0.87 -10.04 0.98
C ARG A 58 -0.07 -10.69 -0.04
N GLU A 59 -1.26 -11.09 0.37
CA GLU A 59 -2.26 -11.64 -0.53
C GLU A 59 -2.63 -10.64 -1.63
N SER A 60 -2.85 -9.38 -1.26
CA SER A 60 -3.14 -8.31 -2.22
C SER A 60 -1.99 -8.07 -3.20
N MET A 61 -0.74 -8.02 -2.71
CA MET A 61 0.46 -7.92 -3.57
C MET A 61 0.57 -9.10 -4.56
N ASN A 62 0.26 -10.32 -4.12
CA ASN A 62 0.26 -11.50 -4.99
C ASN A 62 -0.80 -11.39 -6.10
N LEU A 63 -2.00 -10.89 -5.80
CA LEU A 63 -3.03 -10.64 -6.81
C LEU A 63 -2.57 -9.60 -7.85
N VAL A 64 -1.92 -8.53 -7.42
CA VAL A 64 -1.34 -7.52 -8.33
C VAL A 64 -0.25 -8.15 -9.19
N ARG A 65 0.67 -8.92 -8.60
CA ARG A 65 1.70 -9.67 -9.30
C ARG A 65 1.10 -10.54 -10.42
N ASP A 66 0.05 -11.29 -10.12
CA ASP A 66 -0.57 -12.21 -11.06
C ASP A 66 -1.28 -11.47 -12.22
N ILE A 67 -1.93 -10.33 -11.93
CA ILE A 67 -2.55 -9.47 -12.95
C ILE A 67 -1.51 -8.91 -13.91
N PHE A 68 -0.40 -8.38 -13.39
CA PHE A 68 0.66 -7.78 -14.20
C PHE A 68 1.68 -8.79 -14.73
N LYS A 69 1.56 -10.07 -14.34
CA LYS A 69 2.49 -11.16 -14.69
C LYS A 69 3.94 -10.80 -14.34
N SER A 70 4.12 -10.07 -13.25
CA SER A 70 5.42 -9.70 -12.72
C SER A 70 5.98 -10.82 -11.83
N LYS A 71 7.28 -10.77 -11.54
CA LYS A 71 7.90 -11.69 -10.59
C LYS A 71 7.47 -11.43 -9.17
N GLU A 72 7.38 -10.15 -8.81
CA GLU A 72 6.95 -9.66 -7.49
C GLU A 72 6.22 -8.32 -7.66
N SER A 73 5.46 -7.91 -6.64
CA SER A 73 4.81 -6.60 -6.56
C SER A 73 4.87 -6.07 -5.13
N TRP A 74 5.11 -4.79 -4.99
CA TRP A 74 5.19 -4.10 -3.69
C TRP A 74 4.38 -2.82 -3.70
N TYR A 75 3.75 -2.51 -2.58
CA TYR A 75 3.14 -1.21 -2.34
C TYR A 75 4.19 -0.23 -1.79
N LEU A 76 4.21 0.97 -2.33
CA LEU A 76 5.17 2.00 -1.97
C LEU A 76 4.47 3.17 -1.25
N VAL A 77 5.00 3.57 -0.10
CA VAL A 77 4.47 4.71 0.67
C VAL A 77 5.09 6.05 0.26
N GLY A 78 6.22 6.03 -0.44
CA GLY A 78 6.90 7.24 -0.94
C GLY A 78 6.46 7.72 -2.32
N GLY A 79 5.32 7.21 -2.82
CA GLY A 79 4.76 7.56 -4.12
C GLY A 79 5.56 7.03 -5.32
N SER A 80 5.09 7.33 -6.53
CA SER A 80 5.70 6.86 -7.79
C SER A 80 7.12 7.38 -8.01
N THR A 81 7.46 8.54 -7.47
CA THR A 81 8.84 9.07 -7.51
C THR A 81 9.82 8.12 -6.83
N LEU A 82 9.50 7.63 -5.63
CA LEU A 82 10.32 6.63 -4.95
C LEU A 82 10.42 5.35 -5.79
N GLY A 83 9.32 4.89 -6.36
CA GLY A 83 9.31 3.72 -7.24
C GLY A 83 10.26 3.84 -8.42
N ILE A 84 10.26 4.98 -9.11
CA ILE A 84 11.16 5.27 -10.23
C ILE A 84 12.62 5.28 -9.76
N LEU A 85 12.93 6.00 -8.68
CA LEU A 85 14.29 6.08 -8.14
C LEU A 85 14.82 4.69 -7.74
N VAL A 86 14.03 3.90 -7.03
CA VAL A 86 14.41 2.54 -6.63
C VAL A 86 14.61 1.64 -7.85
N SER A 87 13.72 1.71 -8.85
CA SER A 87 13.84 0.92 -10.07
C SER A 87 15.12 1.23 -10.83
N ILE A 88 15.47 2.52 -11.00
CA ILE A 88 16.71 2.92 -11.65
C ILE A 88 17.92 2.46 -10.83
N SER A 89 17.94 2.73 -9.53
CA SER A 89 19.05 2.39 -8.65
C SER A 89 19.30 0.88 -8.53
N SER A 90 18.27 0.05 -8.75
CA SER A 90 18.39 -1.41 -8.69
C SER A 90 19.10 -2.01 -9.90
N VAL A 91 19.10 -1.33 -11.05
CA VAL A 91 19.66 -1.83 -12.31
C VAL A 91 20.86 -1.02 -12.82
N CYS A 92 21.08 0.19 -12.30
CA CYS A 92 22.13 1.09 -12.74
C CYS A 92 23.17 1.34 -11.66
N ARG A 93 24.42 1.50 -12.04
CA ARG A 93 25.56 1.86 -11.19
C ARG A 93 26.11 3.22 -11.60
N GLN A 94 26.92 3.83 -10.74
CA GLN A 94 27.63 5.06 -11.10
C GLN A 94 28.49 4.86 -12.35
N GLY A 95 28.28 5.72 -13.35
CA GLY A 95 28.95 5.67 -14.65
C GLY A 95 28.17 4.94 -15.75
N ASP A 96 27.08 4.27 -15.44
CA ASP A 96 26.21 3.68 -16.43
C ASP A 96 25.49 4.75 -17.25
N LYS A 97 25.17 4.44 -18.50
CA LYS A 97 24.43 5.32 -19.41
C LYS A 97 23.00 4.84 -19.53
N ILE A 98 22.05 5.73 -19.29
CA ILE A 98 20.62 5.48 -19.40
C ILE A 98 20.08 6.27 -20.58
N LEU A 99 19.33 5.61 -21.46
CA LEU A 99 18.58 6.28 -22.52
C LEU A 99 17.17 6.57 -22.03
N ILE A 100 16.82 7.85 -21.96
CA ILE A 100 15.50 8.31 -21.49
C ILE A 100 14.83 9.19 -22.52
N ALA A 101 13.49 9.23 -22.53
CA ALA A 101 12.74 10.14 -23.34
C ALA A 101 12.92 11.57 -22.83
N ARG A 102 13.05 12.56 -23.76
CA ARG A 102 13.24 13.97 -23.40
C ARG A 102 12.09 14.55 -22.53
N ASN A 103 10.89 14.01 -22.71
CA ASN A 103 9.68 14.43 -22.00
C ASN A 103 9.34 13.55 -20.79
N CYS A 104 10.31 12.80 -20.25
CA CYS A 104 10.09 12.01 -19.05
C CYS A 104 9.83 12.91 -17.83
N HIS A 105 9.23 12.35 -16.81
CA HIS A 105 9.01 13.04 -15.54
C HIS A 105 10.35 13.30 -14.85
N LYS A 106 10.45 14.45 -14.13
CA LYS A 106 11.68 14.88 -13.42
C LYS A 106 12.20 13.90 -12.34
N ALA A 107 11.45 12.86 -12.01
CA ALA A 107 11.89 11.80 -11.11
C ALA A 107 12.89 10.82 -11.76
N VAL A 108 13.03 10.85 -13.08
CA VAL A 108 14.04 10.10 -13.82
C VAL A 108 15.32 10.90 -13.91
#